data_254063e193d1bb9e5a2e0b1550605875
#
_entry.id   254063e193d1bb9e5a2e0b1550605875
#
_cell.length_a   1.000
_cell.length_b   1.000
_cell.length_c   1.000
_cell.angle_alpha   90.00
_cell.angle_beta   90.00
_cell.angle_gamma   90.00
#
_symmetry.space_group_name_H-M   'P 1'
#
loop_
_entity.id
_entity.type
_entity.pdbx_description
1 polymer ?
#
loop_
_entity_poly.entity_id
_entity_poly.type
_entity_poly.pdbx_seq_one_letter_code
_entity_poly.pdbx_strand_id
1 'polypeptide(L)'
;MPVITDLIRTEADGSISFGNYELKAKTKKSDFEFEGDLYKIKTFNELTRLEKNELFLYESEPGTAVTHMKETAEGMSFTAWGPEDAQITIQCEPETDYDILIDGEIRDVQKSNLGGKLSFSVKLGDGSAKVQVLKHEAGQQA
;
A
#
# COMPACT_ATOMS: atom_id res chain seq x y z
N MET A 1 14.75 -4.77 -9.93
CA MET A 1 13.75 -4.22 -9.01
C MET A 1 12.49 -3.96 -9.77
N PRO A 2 11.37 -4.55 -9.37
CA PRO A 2 10.14 -4.30 -10.10
C PRO A 2 9.63 -2.89 -9.86
N VAL A 3 9.33 -2.26 -10.96
CA VAL A 3 8.54 -1.05 -10.98
C VAL A 3 7.43 -1.32 -11.98
N ILE A 4 6.34 -0.58 -11.87
CA ILE A 4 5.21 -0.76 -12.77
C ILE A 4 5.33 0.26 -13.89
N THR A 5 5.83 -0.20 -15.03
CA THR A 5 6.12 0.67 -16.17
C THR A 5 4.89 1.44 -16.62
N ASP A 6 3.73 0.80 -16.59
CA ASP A 6 2.46 1.44 -16.98
C ASP A 6 1.84 2.23 -15.83
N LEU A 7 2.54 2.39 -14.73
CA LEU A 7 2.16 3.08 -13.51
C LEU A 7 1.14 2.32 -12.67
N ILE A 8 0.23 1.60 -13.28
CA ILE A 8 -0.81 0.80 -12.59
C ILE A 8 -1.26 -0.30 -13.54
N ARG A 9 -1.49 -1.49 -13.00
CA ARG A 9 -1.99 -2.64 -13.79
C ARG A 9 -2.71 -3.61 -12.87
N THR A 10 -3.54 -4.48 -13.47
CA THR A 10 -4.18 -5.58 -12.75
C THR A 10 -3.32 -6.83 -12.91
N GLU A 11 -3.42 -7.73 -11.92
CA GLU A 11 -2.72 -9.01 -11.95
C GLU A 11 -3.71 -10.15 -12.17
N ALA A 12 -3.21 -11.28 -12.63
CA ALA A 12 -4.06 -12.44 -12.92
C ALA A 12 -4.80 -12.98 -11.69
N ASP A 13 -4.26 -12.74 -10.50
CA ASP A 13 -4.87 -13.22 -9.25
C ASP A 13 -5.95 -12.27 -8.69
N GLY A 14 -6.33 -11.25 -9.44
CA GLY A 14 -7.36 -10.29 -9.00
C GLY A 14 -6.83 -9.19 -8.11
N SER A 15 -5.52 -9.05 -8.02
CA SER A 15 -4.91 -7.95 -7.28
C SER A 15 -4.48 -6.83 -8.23
N ILE A 16 -4.02 -5.72 -7.65
CA ILE A 16 -3.57 -4.55 -8.40
C ILE A 16 -2.14 -4.21 -8.03
N SER A 17 -1.36 -3.79 -9.03
CA SER A 17 0.03 -3.38 -8.82
C SER A 17 0.22 -1.98 -9.37
N PHE A 18 1.06 -1.18 -8.70
CA PHE A 18 1.21 0.23 -9.07
C PHE A 18 2.53 0.80 -8.55
N GLY A 19 2.90 1.96 -9.10
CA GLY A 19 4.02 2.75 -8.62
C GLY A 19 5.30 2.54 -9.40
N ASN A 20 6.04 3.63 -9.60
CA ASN A 20 7.35 3.59 -10.26
C ASN A 20 8.27 4.63 -9.61
N TYR A 21 9.06 4.19 -8.65
CA TYR A 21 9.96 5.04 -7.88
C TYR A 21 11.22 5.43 -8.65
N GLU A 22 11.41 4.89 -9.85
CA GLU A 22 12.58 5.24 -10.67
C GLU A 22 12.37 6.52 -11.47
N LEU A 23 11.13 6.99 -11.56
CA LEU A 23 10.84 8.21 -12.30
C LEU A 23 11.35 9.43 -11.53
N LYS A 24 11.96 10.36 -12.24
CA LYS A 24 12.51 11.57 -11.62
C LYS A 24 11.50 12.69 -11.53
N ALA A 25 10.45 12.64 -12.33
CA ALA A 25 9.42 13.65 -12.34
C ALA A 25 8.06 13.03 -12.00
N LYS A 26 7.26 13.75 -11.24
CA LYS A 26 5.93 13.32 -10.84
C LYS A 26 5.08 12.98 -12.07
N THR A 27 4.59 11.77 -12.10
CA THR A 27 3.81 11.24 -13.22
C THR A 27 2.48 10.73 -12.70
N LYS A 28 1.41 11.01 -13.44
CA LYS A 28 0.04 10.68 -13.02
C LYS A 28 -0.67 9.89 -14.09
N LYS A 29 -1.57 9.01 -13.67
CA LYS A 29 -2.51 8.33 -14.56
C LYS A 29 -3.84 8.24 -13.83
N SER A 30 -4.90 8.73 -14.48
CA SER A 30 -6.25 8.78 -13.89
C SER A 30 -7.18 7.83 -14.61
N ASP A 31 -8.33 7.60 -13.98
CA ASP A 31 -9.44 6.85 -14.58
C ASP A 31 -9.09 5.42 -14.97
N PHE A 32 -8.22 4.80 -14.18
CA PHE A 32 -7.92 3.38 -14.37
C PHE A 32 -9.04 2.56 -13.73
N GLU A 33 -9.80 1.85 -14.57
CA GLU A 33 -10.94 1.09 -14.08
C GLU A 33 -10.54 -0.33 -13.67
N PHE A 34 -10.97 -0.75 -12.48
CA PHE A 34 -10.73 -2.09 -11.98
C PHE A 34 -11.87 -2.47 -11.03
N GLU A 35 -12.60 -3.54 -11.39
CA GLU A 35 -13.70 -4.08 -10.57
C GLU A 35 -14.74 -3.03 -10.20
N GLY A 36 -15.07 -2.15 -11.14
CA GLY A 36 -16.09 -1.14 -10.95
C GLY A 36 -15.63 0.13 -10.27
N ASP A 37 -14.37 0.20 -9.88
CA ASP A 37 -13.80 1.39 -9.22
C ASP A 37 -12.84 2.10 -10.15
N LEU A 38 -12.67 3.41 -9.94
CA LEU A 38 -11.74 4.23 -10.71
C LEU A 38 -10.55 4.60 -9.84
N TYR A 39 -9.36 4.31 -10.33
CA TYR A 39 -8.12 4.54 -9.62
C TYR A 39 -7.30 5.66 -10.25
N LYS A 40 -6.58 6.39 -9.43
CA LYS A 40 -5.63 7.40 -9.88
C LYS A 40 -4.31 7.16 -9.18
N ILE A 41 -3.23 7.11 -9.97
CA ILE A 41 -1.88 6.92 -9.45
C ILE A 41 -1.06 8.18 -9.70
N LYS A 42 -0.28 8.57 -8.71
CA LYS A 42 0.74 9.61 -8.81
C LYS A 42 2.01 9.01 -8.24
N THR A 43 3.09 9.00 -9.02
CA THR A 43 4.29 8.30 -8.58
C THR A 43 5.54 8.92 -9.17
N PHE A 44 6.60 8.94 -8.39
CA PHE A 44 7.95 9.30 -8.81
C PHE A 44 8.89 8.97 -7.64
N ASN A 45 10.16 9.37 -7.71
CA ASN A 45 11.13 8.94 -6.71
C ASN A 45 10.83 9.43 -5.28
N GLU A 46 10.09 10.52 -5.13
CA GLU A 46 9.82 11.09 -3.79
C GLU A 46 8.48 10.68 -3.21
N LEU A 47 7.58 10.14 -4.02
CA LEU A 47 6.22 9.84 -3.56
C LEU A 47 5.53 8.83 -4.46
N THR A 48 4.75 7.95 -3.85
CA THR A 48 3.77 7.13 -4.57
C THR A 48 2.44 7.28 -3.84
N ARG A 49 1.38 7.63 -4.58
CA ARG A 49 0.06 7.83 -4.00
C ARG A 49 -1.00 7.21 -4.90
N LEU A 50 -1.86 6.40 -4.31
CA LEU A 50 -2.99 5.77 -5.00
C LEU A 50 -4.29 6.28 -4.39
N GLU A 51 -5.22 6.68 -5.27
CA GLU A 51 -6.58 7.05 -4.87
C GLU A 51 -7.55 6.11 -5.56
N LYS A 52 -8.63 5.78 -4.86
CA LYS A 52 -9.70 4.94 -5.37
C LYS A 52 -11.00 5.71 -5.24
N ASN A 53 -11.67 5.96 -6.37
CA ASN A 53 -12.89 6.77 -6.42
C ASN A 53 -12.67 8.13 -5.75
N GLU A 54 -11.52 8.76 -6.08
CA GLU A 54 -11.12 10.06 -5.57
C GLU A 54 -10.81 10.10 -4.07
N LEU A 55 -10.77 8.95 -3.40
CA LEU A 55 -10.45 8.86 -1.99
C LEU A 55 -9.07 8.26 -1.81
N PHE A 56 -8.36 8.74 -0.80
CA PHE A 56 -7.04 8.24 -0.45
C PHE A 56 -7.07 6.74 -0.16
N LEU A 57 -6.09 6.00 -0.69
CA LEU A 57 -5.96 4.57 -0.41
C LEU A 57 -4.56 4.22 0.10
N TYR A 58 -3.51 4.71 -0.56
CA TYR A 58 -2.12 4.37 -0.24
C TYR A 58 -1.21 5.56 -0.53
N GLU A 59 -0.21 5.75 0.32
CA GLU A 59 0.83 6.75 0.07
C GLU A 59 2.14 6.30 0.68
N SER A 60 3.24 6.55 -0.01
CA SER A 60 4.56 6.30 0.56
C SER A 60 5.50 7.45 0.28
N GLU A 61 6.43 7.68 1.21
CA GLU A 61 7.53 8.64 1.07
C GLU A 61 8.80 7.96 1.57
N PRO A 62 9.83 7.83 0.76
CA PRO A 62 9.88 8.17 -0.67
C PRO A 62 9.01 7.24 -1.50
N GLY A 63 9.05 7.38 -2.82
CA GLY A 63 8.27 6.56 -3.71
C GLY A 63 8.59 5.09 -3.61
N THR A 64 7.57 4.26 -3.85
CA THR A 64 7.68 2.80 -3.85
C THR A 64 6.94 2.24 -5.06
N ALA A 65 7.17 0.97 -5.33
CA ALA A 65 6.29 0.19 -6.19
C ALA A 65 5.58 -0.82 -5.29
N VAL A 66 4.33 -1.10 -5.60
CA VAL A 66 3.51 -2.04 -4.83
C VAL A 66 3.00 -3.09 -5.79
N THR A 67 3.15 -4.35 -5.43
CA THR A 67 2.65 -5.45 -6.24
C THR A 67 1.63 -6.26 -5.45
N HIS A 68 0.64 -6.78 -6.17
CA HIS A 68 -0.36 -7.72 -5.65
C HIS A 68 -1.10 -7.18 -4.42
N MET A 69 -1.57 -5.92 -4.51
CA MET A 69 -2.38 -5.36 -3.44
C MET A 69 -3.79 -5.92 -3.49
N LYS A 70 -4.26 -6.44 -2.35
CA LYS A 70 -5.62 -6.91 -2.17
C LYS A 70 -6.22 -6.29 -0.93
N GLU A 71 -7.46 -5.84 -1.05
CA GLU A 71 -8.25 -5.39 0.09
C GLU A 71 -9.25 -6.48 0.43
N THR A 72 -9.39 -6.78 1.70
CA THR A 72 -10.35 -7.77 2.19
C THR A 72 -11.12 -7.18 3.37
N ALA A 73 -12.13 -7.91 3.86
CA ALA A 73 -12.88 -7.49 5.04
C ALA A 73 -11.97 -7.37 6.27
N GLU A 74 -10.87 -8.12 6.29
CA GLU A 74 -9.95 -8.13 7.43
C GLU A 74 -8.88 -7.04 7.33
N GLY A 75 -8.65 -6.48 6.15
CA GLY A 75 -7.62 -5.47 5.97
C GLY A 75 -7.04 -5.46 4.57
N MET A 76 -5.72 -5.40 4.50
CA MET A 76 -5.03 -5.20 3.22
C MET A 76 -3.71 -5.98 3.21
N SER A 77 -3.34 -6.50 2.07
CA SER A 77 -2.03 -7.13 1.89
C SER A 77 -1.40 -6.67 0.58
N PHE A 78 -0.08 -6.54 0.58
CA PHE A 78 0.67 -6.15 -0.62
C PHE A 78 2.15 -6.42 -0.40
N THR A 79 2.93 -6.33 -1.48
CA THR A 79 4.39 -6.34 -1.40
C THR A 79 4.87 -4.96 -1.84
N ALA A 80 5.69 -4.34 -1.02
CA ALA A 80 6.27 -3.03 -1.31
C ALA A 80 7.73 -3.20 -1.74
N TRP A 81 8.15 -2.40 -2.73
CA TRP A 81 9.50 -2.42 -3.30
C TRP A 81 10.04 -1.01 -3.32
N GLY A 82 11.31 -0.84 -2.97
CA GLY A 82 11.92 0.48 -3.03
C GLY A 82 13.40 0.47 -2.71
N PRO A 83 14.09 1.58 -3.02
CA PRO A 83 15.54 1.67 -2.81
C PRO A 83 15.94 1.92 -1.36
N GLU A 84 15.02 2.40 -0.54
CA GLU A 84 15.32 2.74 0.84
C GLU A 84 14.09 2.56 1.71
N ASP A 85 14.26 2.74 3.00
CA ASP A 85 13.14 2.64 3.94
C ASP A 85 12.07 3.66 3.59
N ALA A 86 10.82 3.28 3.78
CA ALA A 86 9.69 4.13 3.41
C ALA A 86 8.69 4.23 4.55
N GLN A 87 8.06 5.40 4.63
CA GLN A 87 6.91 5.63 5.50
C GLN A 87 5.68 5.38 4.64
N ILE A 88 4.84 4.46 5.06
CA ILE A 88 3.64 4.06 4.32
C ILE A 88 2.40 4.42 5.12
N THR A 89 1.43 5.03 4.44
CA THR A 89 0.12 5.35 5.02
C THR A 89 -0.95 4.70 4.17
N ILE A 90 -1.89 4.03 4.81
CA ILE A 90 -2.98 3.36 4.11
C ILE A 90 -4.32 3.76 4.72
N GLN A 91 -5.38 3.58 3.94
CA GLN A 91 -6.75 3.80 4.40
C GLN A 91 -7.32 2.50 4.94
N CYS A 92 -7.78 2.55 6.19
CA CYS A 92 -8.41 1.44 6.87
C CYS A 92 -9.75 1.91 7.43
N GLU A 93 -10.38 1.10 8.29
CA GLU A 93 -11.58 1.53 8.99
C GLU A 93 -11.19 2.44 10.16
N PRO A 94 -12.01 3.44 10.48
CA PRO A 94 -11.68 4.38 11.57
C PRO A 94 -11.58 3.70 12.93
N GLU A 95 -10.66 4.19 13.74
CA GLU A 95 -10.54 3.83 15.16
C GLU A 95 -10.55 2.33 15.43
N THR A 96 -9.87 1.56 14.56
CA THR A 96 -9.83 0.11 14.62
C THR A 96 -8.39 -0.33 14.85
N ASP A 97 -8.21 -1.36 15.71
CA ASP A 97 -6.88 -1.91 15.96
C ASP A 97 -6.49 -2.88 14.85
N TYR A 98 -5.26 -2.74 14.38
CA TYR A 98 -4.72 -3.60 13.32
C TYR A 98 -3.38 -4.19 13.71
N ASP A 99 -3.17 -5.45 13.35
CA ASP A 99 -1.87 -6.09 13.39
C ASP A 99 -1.13 -5.74 12.11
N ILE A 100 0.11 -5.28 12.24
CA ILE A 100 0.96 -4.98 11.10
C ILE A 100 2.01 -6.08 11.02
N LEU A 101 1.94 -6.87 9.95
CA LEU A 101 2.87 -7.98 9.73
C LEU A 101 3.80 -7.62 8.59
N ILE A 102 5.10 -7.82 8.82
CA ILE A 102 6.12 -7.64 7.80
C ILE A 102 6.81 -8.98 7.61
N ASP A 103 6.76 -9.50 6.39
CA ASP A 103 7.34 -10.80 6.04
C ASP A 103 6.85 -11.91 6.97
N GLY A 104 5.57 -11.86 7.31
CA GLY A 104 4.92 -12.89 8.10
C GLY A 104 5.02 -12.73 9.62
N GLU A 105 5.73 -11.71 10.10
CA GLU A 105 5.90 -11.49 11.54
C GLU A 105 5.17 -10.24 11.99
N ILE A 106 4.46 -10.34 13.10
CA ILE A 106 3.78 -9.17 13.69
C ILE A 106 4.85 -8.22 14.21
N ARG A 107 4.89 -7.02 13.63
CA ARG A 107 5.85 -5.98 14.02
C ARG A 107 5.24 -4.96 14.96
N ASP A 108 3.92 -4.77 14.89
CA ASP A 108 3.25 -3.74 15.66
C ASP A 108 1.75 -3.99 15.68
N VAL A 109 1.09 -3.40 16.65
CA VAL A 109 -0.38 -3.33 16.70
C VAL A 109 -0.71 -1.85 16.84
N GLN A 110 -1.45 -1.31 15.90
CA GLN A 110 -1.79 0.11 15.89
C GLN A 110 -3.28 0.32 15.70
N LYS A 111 -3.78 1.40 16.27
CA LYS A 111 -5.14 1.84 16.04
C LYS A 111 -5.14 2.90 14.96
N SER A 112 -6.01 2.75 13.96
CA SER A 112 -6.19 3.76 12.94
C SER A 112 -6.78 5.03 13.54
N ASN A 113 -6.58 6.18 12.89
CA ASN A 113 -7.06 7.45 13.40
C ASN A 113 -8.56 7.65 13.12
N LEU A 114 -9.08 8.82 13.44
CA LEU A 114 -10.50 9.13 13.24
C LEU A 114 -10.91 9.02 11.77
N GLY A 115 -10.01 9.32 10.85
CA GLY A 115 -10.27 9.21 9.41
C GLY A 115 -9.98 7.84 8.84
N GLY A 116 -9.51 6.90 9.65
CA GLY A 116 -9.19 5.55 9.21
C GLY A 116 -7.77 5.39 8.66
N LYS A 117 -6.89 6.38 8.83
CA LYS A 117 -5.53 6.27 8.31
C LYS A 117 -4.61 5.59 9.29
N LEU A 118 -3.71 4.78 8.75
CA LEU A 118 -2.72 4.04 9.52
C LEU A 118 -1.37 4.25 8.86
N SER A 119 -0.34 4.63 9.63
CA SER A 119 0.99 4.91 9.11
C SER A 119 2.03 4.06 9.82
N PHE A 120 3.00 3.56 9.05
CA PHE A 120 4.08 2.74 9.61
C PHE A 120 5.30 2.81 8.69
N SER A 121 6.46 2.45 9.23
CA SER A 121 7.71 2.44 8.49
C SER A 121 8.04 1.02 8.05
N VAL A 122 8.60 0.88 6.85
CA VAL A 122 9.00 -0.41 6.30
C VAL A 122 10.42 -0.29 5.78
N LYS A 123 11.26 -1.28 6.12
CA LYS A 123 12.63 -1.33 5.63
C LYS A 123 12.65 -2.07 4.31
N LEU A 124 13.09 -1.41 3.25
CA LEU A 124 13.12 -1.98 1.91
C LEU A 124 14.54 -2.20 1.39
N GLY A 125 15.41 -1.20 1.48
CA GLY A 125 16.83 -1.35 1.18
C GLY A 125 17.13 -2.01 -0.16
N ASP A 126 16.53 -1.51 -1.25
CA ASP A 126 16.67 -2.08 -2.59
C ASP A 126 16.04 -3.46 -2.75
N GLY A 127 15.16 -3.82 -1.83
CA GLY A 127 14.47 -5.08 -1.89
C GLY A 127 12.97 -4.88 -1.73
N SER A 128 12.35 -5.84 -1.08
CA SER A 128 10.92 -5.83 -0.88
C SER A 128 10.55 -6.26 0.52
N ALA A 129 9.31 -5.94 0.91
CA ALA A 129 8.72 -6.43 2.13
C ALA A 129 7.28 -6.80 1.84
N LYS A 130 6.87 -7.97 2.32
CA LYS A 130 5.48 -8.37 2.25
C LYS A 130 4.77 -7.77 3.45
N VAL A 131 3.75 -6.96 3.18
CA VAL A 131 3.02 -6.22 4.23
C VAL A 131 1.61 -6.76 4.32
N GLN A 132 1.18 -7.08 5.54
CA GLN A 132 -0.20 -7.45 5.81
C GLN A 132 -0.68 -6.59 6.97
N VAL A 133 -1.82 -5.96 6.79
CA VAL A 133 -2.46 -5.15 7.82
C VAL A 133 -3.82 -5.76 8.06
N LEU A 134 -3.99 -6.44 9.19
CA LEU A 134 -5.16 -7.24 9.48
C LEU A 134 -5.78 -6.79 10.79
N LYS A 135 -7.11 -6.76 10.85
CA LYS A 135 -7.82 -6.37 12.08
C LYS A 135 -7.35 -7.24 13.23
N HIS A 136 -6.98 -6.58 14.31
CA HIS A 136 -6.58 -7.26 15.54
C HIS A 136 -7.84 -7.74 16.26
N GLU A 137 -7.94 -9.05 16.49
CA GLU A 137 -9.09 -9.61 17.18
C GLU A 137 -8.71 -10.01 18.59
N ALA A 138 -9.40 -9.43 19.56
CA ALA A 138 -9.24 -9.84 20.96
C ALA A 138 -9.60 -11.32 21.07
N GLY A 139 -8.73 -12.10 21.65
CA GLY A 139 -8.96 -13.54 21.75
C GLY A 139 -8.16 -14.35 20.74
N GLN A 140 -7.48 -13.70 19.81
CA GLN A 140 -6.60 -14.36 18.85
C GLN A 140 -5.12 -14.22 19.19
N GLN A 141 -4.83 -13.84 20.39
CA GLN A 141 -3.44 -13.64 20.81
C GLN A 141 -2.75 -14.93 21.14
N ALA A 142 -3.39 -15.96 20.96
CA ALA A 142 -2.85 -17.26 21.31
C ALA A 142 -1.48 -17.50 20.75
#